data_9ec95cc933b986ef4654e9c9a8757e8b
#
_entry.id   9ec95cc933b986ef4654e9c9a8757e8b
#
_cell.length_a   1.000
_cell.length_b   1.000
_cell.length_c   1.000
_cell.angle_alpha   90.00
_cell.angle_beta   90.00
_cell.angle_gamma   90.00
#
_symmetry.space_group_name_H-M   'P 1'
#
loop_
_entity.id
_entity.type
_entity.pdbx_description
1 polymer ?
#
loop_
_entity_poly.entity_id
_entity_poly.type
_entity_poly.pdbx_seq_one_letter_code
_entity_poly.pdbx_strand_id
1 'polypeptide(L)'
;MKNRQRQKDTLFSILIFCSAFAVNLLIQKLFTMQTLVPMIFVFGVFLISLKTHGYCYGITSAIVSVFAVNFAFTYPYYVFDFFVGESILSAVIMLAVAVFTSTLNSRIRDQEKLRTENEKERMRGNLLRAISHDLRTPLTSILGLSLIHI
;
A
#
# COMPACT_ATOMS: atom_id res chain seq x y z
N MET A 1 -1.08 18.13 6.17
CA MET A 1 -1.23 16.69 6.48
C MET A 1 -0.54 15.77 5.46
N LYS A 2 -0.62 16.04 4.17
CA LYS A 2 -0.01 15.23 3.07
C LYS A 2 1.52 15.05 3.16
N ASN A 3 2.26 16.05 3.63
CA ASN A 3 3.72 15.97 3.78
C ASN A 3 4.16 15.04 4.91
N ARG A 4 3.45 14.99 6.03
CA ARG A 4 3.75 14.07 7.15
C ARG A 4 3.56 12.60 6.74
N GLN A 5 2.57 12.34 5.92
CA GLN A 5 2.31 10.99 5.41
C GLN A 5 3.43 10.55 4.46
N ARG A 6 3.83 11.42 3.52
CA ARG A 6 4.94 11.16 2.62
C ARG A 6 6.25 10.88 3.36
N GLN A 7 6.55 11.66 4.41
CA GLN A 7 7.74 11.42 5.23
C GLN A 7 7.70 10.05 5.92
N LYS A 8 6.55 9.64 6.46
CA LYS A 8 6.38 8.32 7.08
C LYS A 8 6.56 7.19 6.06
N ASP A 9 5.98 7.32 4.88
CA ASP A 9 6.08 6.33 3.81
C ASP A 9 7.53 6.20 3.32
N THR A 10 8.24 7.31 3.17
CA THR A 10 9.67 7.33 2.80
C THR A 10 10.54 6.68 3.88
N LEU A 11 10.31 7.03 5.14
CA LEU A 11 11.07 6.51 6.28
C LEU A 11 10.84 5.00 6.45
N PHE A 12 9.61 4.55 6.25
CA PHE A 12 9.24 3.14 6.27
C PHE A 12 9.90 2.36 5.12
N SER A 13 9.92 2.93 3.90
CA SER A 13 10.59 2.33 2.75
C SER A 13 12.09 2.16 2.98
N ILE A 14 12.75 3.19 3.52
CA ILE A 14 14.17 3.15 3.86
C ILE A 14 14.44 2.08 4.93
N LEU A 15 13.59 1.99 5.95
CA LEU A 15 13.76 1.02 7.04
C LEU A 15 13.64 -0.42 6.54
N ILE A 16 12.65 -0.73 5.70
CA ILE A 16 12.51 -2.06 5.08
C ILE A 16 13.71 -2.36 4.19
N PHE A 17 14.15 -1.37 3.39
CA PHE A 17 15.29 -1.55 2.50
C PHE A 17 16.57 -1.85 3.28
N CYS A 18 16.84 -1.09 4.34
CA CYS A 18 17.99 -1.33 5.23
C CYS A 18 17.91 -2.69 5.92
N SER A 19 16.70 -3.10 6.36
CA SER A 19 16.50 -4.41 6.98
C SER A 19 16.74 -5.54 5.99
N ALA A 20 16.24 -5.44 4.77
CA ALA A 20 16.47 -6.41 3.70
C ALA A 20 17.96 -6.52 3.34
N PHE A 21 18.64 -5.38 3.27
CA PHE A 21 20.09 -5.32 3.02
C PHE A 21 20.88 -5.99 4.14
N ALA A 22 20.56 -5.69 5.40
CA ALA A 22 21.21 -6.29 6.57
C ALA A 22 20.99 -7.81 6.64
N VAL A 23 19.76 -8.27 6.37
CA VAL A 23 19.44 -9.71 6.32
C VAL A 23 20.23 -10.40 5.23
N ASN A 24 20.34 -9.80 4.04
CA ASN A 24 21.14 -10.35 2.95
C ASN A 24 22.63 -10.45 3.30
N LEU A 25 23.19 -9.42 3.93
CA LEU A 25 24.60 -9.50 4.41
C LEU A 25 24.79 -10.61 5.44
N LEU A 26 23.82 -10.80 6.34
CA LEU A 26 23.88 -11.85 7.35
C LEU A 26 23.83 -13.22 6.70
N ILE A 27 22.92 -13.43 5.74
CA ILE A 27 22.77 -14.70 5.02
C ILE A 27 24.01 -15.01 4.19
N GLN A 28 24.56 -14.02 3.51
CA GLN A 28 25.82 -14.20 2.75
C GLN A 28 26.98 -14.59 3.64
N LYS A 29 27.02 -14.09 4.90
CA LYS A 29 28.05 -14.45 5.88
C LYS A 29 27.85 -15.86 6.46
N LEU A 30 26.61 -16.29 6.64
CA LEU A 30 26.26 -17.60 7.24
C LEU A 30 26.14 -18.71 6.20
N PHE A 31 25.61 -18.40 5.04
CA PHE A 31 25.32 -19.33 3.95
C PHE A 31 25.90 -18.74 2.66
N THR A 32 26.79 -19.44 2.01
CA THR A 32 27.37 -19.05 0.71
C THR A 32 26.36 -19.12 -0.46
N MET A 33 25.04 -18.99 -0.17
CA MET A 33 23.97 -19.11 -1.16
C MET A 33 23.56 -17.74 -1.71
N GLN A 34 24.04 -17.42 -2.90
CA GLN A 34 23.71 -16.16 -3.60
C GLN A 34 22.28 -16.11 -4.15
N THR A 35 21.66 -17.26 -4.37
CA THR A 35 20.33 -17.39 -4.98
C THR A 35 19.19 -16.78 -4.15
N LEU A 36 19.36 -16.65 -2.82
CA LEU A 36 18.33 -16.11 -1.93
C LEU A 36 18.28 -14.57 -1.93
N VAL A 37 19.34 -13.93 -2.38
CA VAL A 37 19.46 -12.46 -2.33
C VAL A 37 18.34 -11.75 -3.09
N PRO A 38 18.08 -12.08 -4.36
CA PRO A 38 16.98 -11.44 -5.10
C PRO A 38 15.61 -11.69 -4.46
N MET A 39 15.37 -12.87 -3.88
CA MET A 39 14.09 -13.20 -3.24
C MET A 39 13.78 -12.31 -2.05
N ILE A 40 14.76 -11.99 -1.22
CA ILE A 40 14.61 -11.12 -0.06
C ILE A 40 14.29 -9.70 -0.49
N PHE A 41 14.94 -9.20 -1.55
CA PHE A 41 14.65 -7.89 -2.10
C PHE A 41 13.27 -7.83 -2.75
N VAL A 42 12.84 -8.87 -3.47
CA VAL A 42 11.47 -8.99 -4.01
C VAL A 42 10.44 -8.91 -2.88
N PHE A 43 10.68 -9.62 -1.77
CA PHE A 43 9.81 -9.57 -0.61
C PHE A 43 9.80 -8.18 0.05
N GLY A 44 10.96 -7.51 0.15
CA GLY A 44 11.06 -6.14 0.62
C GLY A 44 10.25 -5.16 -0.23
N VAL A 45 10.39 -5.24 -1.56
CA VAL A 45 9.61 -4.41 -2.51
C VAL A 45 8.11 -4.68 -2.38
N PHE A 46 7.72 -5.93 -2.20
CA PHE A 46 6.33 -6.31 -1.95
C PHE A 46 5.78 -5.64 -0.68
N LEU A 47 6.50 -5.71 0.44
CA LEU A 47 6.10 -5.07 1.70
C LEU A 47 6.01 -3.54 1.59
N ILE A 48 6.96 -2.91 0.90
CA ILE A 48 6.94 -1.47 0.65
C ILE A 48 5.70 -1.12 -0.16
N SER A 49 5.44 -1.85 -1.24
CA SER A 49 4.30 -1.61 -2.12
C SER A 49 2.94 -1.81 -1.43
N LEU A 50 2.85 -2.75 -0.47
CA LEU A 50 1.64 -2.96 0.34
C LEU A 50 1.36 -1.80 1.30
N LYS A 51 2.39 -1.26 1.94
CA LYS A 51 2.23 -0.31 3.05
C LYS A 51 2.24 1.15 2.60
N THR A 52 2.94 1.46 1.51
CA THR A 52 3.08 2.85 1.03
C THR A 52 1.94 3.28 0.13
N HIS A 53 1.65 4.59 0.15
CA HIS A 53 0.56 5.19 -0.61
C HIS A 53 1.06 5.69 -1.97
N GLY A 54 0.88 4.88 -3.02
CA GLY A 54 1.11 5.27 -4.42
C GLY A 54 2.07 4.36 -5.18
N TYR A 55 1.91 4.36 -6.50
CA TYR A 55 2.72 3.56 -7.43
C TYR A 55 4.21 3.92 -7.39
N CYS A 56 4.52 5.19 -7.16
CA CYS A 56 5.90 5.69 -7.22
C CYS A 56 6.82 4.98 -6.21
N TYR A 57 6.36 4.71 -5.00
CA TYR A 57 7.18 4.06 -3.97
C TYR A 57 7.51 2.60 -4.32
N GLY A 58 6.56 1.86 -4.87
CA GLY A 58 6.78 0.48 -5.33
C GLY A 58 7.77 0.41 -6.48
N ILE A 59 7.60 1.27 -7.48
CA ILE A 59 8.48 1.30 -8.66
C ILE A 59 9.89 1.78 -8.28
N THR A 60 10.01 2.86 -7.50
CA THR A 60 11.32 3.36 -7.06
C THR A 60 12.05 2.36 -6.21
N SER A 61 11.35 1.67 -5.28
CA SER A 61 11.97 0.62 -4.47
C SER A 61 12.43 -0.56 -5.30
N ALA A 62 11.68 -0.96 -6.35
CA ALA A 62 12.08 -2.02 -7.26
C ALA A 62 13.35 -1.64 -8.03
N ILE A 63 13.41 -0.43 -8.59
CA ILE A 63 14.59 0.06 -9.30
C ILE A 63 15.82 0.08 -8.37
N VAL A 64 15.67 0.64 -7.17
CA VAL A 64 16.77 0.69 -6.19
C VAL A 64 17.21 -0.71 -5.78
N SER A 65 16.27 -1.66 -5.62
CA SER A 65 16.58 -3.05 -5.29
C SER A 65 17.36 -3.75 -6.40
N VAL A 66 17.00 -3.52 -7.66
CA VAL A 66 17.73 -4.06 -8.81
C VAL A 66 19.18 -3.58 -8.82
N PHE A 67 19.38 -2.27 -8.61
CA PHE A 67 20.74 -1.72 -8.52
C PHE A 67 21.51 -2.28 -7.31
N ALA A 68 20.86 -2.40 -6.16
CA ALA A 68 21.49 -2.95 -4.95
C ALA A 68 21.91 -4.42 -5.14
N VAL A 69 21.05 -5.25 -5.72
CA VAL A 69 21.35 -6.66 -5.99
C VAL A 69 22.51 -6.77 -7.00
N ASN A 70 22.45 -6.03 -8.09
CA ASN A 70 23.47 -6.09 -9.12
C ASN A 70 24.85 -5.61 -8.60
N PHE A 71 24.85 -4.50 -7.87
CA PHE A 71 26.10 -3.89 -7.42
C PHE A 71 26.75 -4.60 -6.23
N ALA A 72 25.96 -4.97 -5.22
CA ALA A 72 26.49 -5.47 -3.95
C ALA A 72 26.55 -6.99 -3.84
N PHE A 73 25.72 -7.71 -4.60
CA PHE A 73 25.49 -9.15 -4.39
C PHE A 73 25.76 -10.02 -5.59
N THR A 74 25.95 -9.44 -6.79
CA THR A 74 26.24 -10.22 -8.02
C THR A 74 27.74 -10.22 -8.27
N TYR A 75 28.29 -11.40 -8.61
CA TYR A 75 29.70 -11.50 -9.01
C TYR A 75 29.89 -11.01 -10.45
N PRO A 76 30.95 -10.24 -10.80
CA PRO A 76 31.96 -9.69 -9.90
C PRO A 76 31.44 -8.51 -9.04
N TYR A 77 31.67 -8.60 -7.72
CA TYR A 77 31.18 -7.60 -6.76
C TYR A 77 31.69 -6.18 -7.11
N TYR A 78 30.83 -5.18 -6.91
CA TYR A 78 31.10 -3.75 -7.15
C TYR A 78 31.31 -3.37 -8.61
N VAL A 79 30.90 -4.24 -9.55
CA VAL A 79 30.88 -3.95 -10.97
C VAL A 79 29.43 -4.06 -11.49
N PHE A 80 29.00 -3.09 -12.28
CA PHE A 80 27.70 -3.15 -12.92
C PHE A 80 27.81 -4.04 -14.17
N ASP A 81 27.45 -5.29 -14.04
CA ASP A 81 27.36 -6.20 -15.17
C ASP A 81 25.88 -6.61 -15.40
N PHE A 82 25.23 -5.87 -16.28
CA PHE A 82 23.84 -6.12 -16.66
C PHE A 82 23.70 -7.23 -17.71
N PHE A 83 24.80 -7.72 -18.27
CA PHE A 83 24.77 -8.74 -19.30
C PHE A 83 24.62 -10.17 -18.73
N VAL A 84 24.69 -10.35 -17.43
CA VAL A 84 24.42 -11.64 -16.81
C VAL A 84 22.90 -11.88 -16.84
N GLY A 85 22.49 -12.93 -17.54
CA GLY A 85 21.07 -13.24 -17.73
C GLY A 85 20.24 -13.36 -16.45
N GLU A 86 20.86 -13.79 -15.36
CA GLU A 86 20.23 -13.86 -14.02
C GLU A 86 19.87 -12.46 -13.48
N SER A 87 20.71 -11.47 -13.72
CA SER A 87 20.46 -10.09 -13.28
C SER A 87 19.30 -9.45 -14.04
N ILE A 88 19.19 -9.70 -15.34
CA ILE A 88 18.08 -9.21 -16.18
C ILE A 88 16.78 -9.89 -15.72
N LEU A 89 16.79 -11.21 -15.54
CA LEU A 89 15.62 -11.95 -15.14
C LEU A 89 15.11 -11.50 -13.77
N SER A 90 15.99 -11.34 -12.79
CA SER A 90 15.63 -10.84 -11.46
C SER A 90 15.07 -9.42 -11.50
N ALA A 91 15.63 -8.54 -12.34
CA ALA A 91 15.14 -7.18 -12.54
C ALA A 91 13.70 -7.17 -13.11
N VAL A 92 13.45 -7.99 -14.13
CA VAL A 92 12.11 -8.12 -14.74
C VAL A 92 11.10 -8.63 -13.73
N ILE A 93 11.45 -9.67 -12.95
CA ILE A 93 10.58 -10.22 -11.91
C ILE A 93 10.29 -9.17 -10.83
N MET A 94 11.30 -8.45 -10.34
CA MET A 94 11.12 -7.40 -9.33
C MET A 94 10.18 -6.29 -9.81
N LEU A 95 10.37 -5.83 -11.05
CA LEU A 95 9.50 -4.81 -11.64
C LEU A 95 8.07 -5.32 -11.83
N ALA A 96 7.92 -6.55 -12.32
CA ALA A 96 6.60 -7.16 -12.49
C ALA A 96 5.86 -7.28 -11.14
N VAL A 97 6.52 -7.77 -10.10
CA VAL A 97 5.96 -7.88 -8.75
C VAL A 97 5.59 -6.50 -8.20
N ALA A 98 6.45 -5.49 -8.36
CA ALA A 98 6.19 -4.14 -7.90
C ALA A 98 4.96 -3.52 -8.57
N VAL A 99 4.87 -3.63 -9.89
CA VAL A 99 3.74 -3.10 -10.67
C VAL A 99 2.45 -3.82 -10.32
N PHE A 100 2.49 -5.15 -10.27
CA PHE A 100 1.32 -5.97 -9.95
C PHE A 100 0.79 -5.66 -8.54
N THR A 101 1.68 -5.63 -7.55
CA THR A 101 1.32 -5.36 -6.15
C THR A 101 0.80 -3.93 -5.97
N SER A 102 1.44 -2.96 -6.60
CA SER A 102 1.00 -1.56 -6.56
C SER A 102 -0.38 -1.37 -7.18
N THR A 103 -0.65 -2.07 -8.28
CA THR A 103 -1.94 -2.03 -8.96
C THR A 103 -3.05 -2.66 -8.09
N LEU A 104 -2.80 -3.84 -7.53
CA LEU A 104 -3.72 -4.51 -6.61
C LEU A 104 -4.04 -3.65 -5.39
N ASN A 105 -3.01 -3.10 -4.76
CA ASN A 105 -3.17 -2.27 -3.57
C ASN A 105 -3.95 -0.98 -3.86
N SER A 106 -3.74 -0.36 -5.03
CA SER A 106 -4.53 0.79 -5.46
C SER A 106 -6.02 0.43 -5.62
N ARG A 107 -6.32 -0.69 -6.26
CA ARG A 107 -7.71 -1.16 -6.45
C ARG A 107 -8.39 -1.45 -5.12
N ILE A 108 -7.71 -2.12 -4.19
CA ILE A 108 -8.27 -2.41 -2.85
C ILE A 108 -8.62 -1.11 -2.11
N ARG A 109 -7.74 -0.12 -2.15
CA ARG A 109 -7.98 1.18 -1.51
C ARG A 109 -9.12 1.97 -2.14
N ASP A 110 -9.26 1.92 -3.45
CA ASP A 110 -10.36 2.59 -4.12
C ASP A 110 -11.71 1.93 -3.77
N GLN A 111 -11.73 0.60 -3.65
CA GLN A 111 -12.90 -0.13 -3.16
C GLN A 111 -13.24 0.22 -1.70
N GLU A 112 -12.24 0.34 -0.82
CA GLU A 112 -12.44 0.74 0.57
C GLU A 112 -13.01 2.15 0.69
N LYS A 113 -12.53 3.09 -0.13
CA LYS A 113 -13.07 4.45 -0.17
C LYS A 113 -14.54 4.46 -0.60
N LEU A 114 -14.86 3.76 -1.68
CA LEU A 114 -16.25 3.65 -2.15
C LEU A 114 -17.17 3.01 -1.10
N ARG A 115 -16.69 1.98 -0.40
CA ARG A 115 -17.43 1.38 0.71
C ARG A 115 -17.70 2.38 1.83
N THR A 116 -16.69 3.11 2.24
CA THR A 116 -16.80 4.11 3.32
C THR A 116 -17.76 5.25 2.93
N GLU A 117 -17.73 5.69 1.67
CA GLU A 117 -18.66 6.71 1.16
C GLU A 117 -20.10 6.19 1.14
N ASN A 118 -20.32 4.98 0.65
CA ASN A 118 -21.63 4.33 0.65
C ASN A 118 -22.19 4.11 2.06
N GLU A 119 -21.35 3.74 3.02
CA GLU A 119 -21.75 3.60 4.42
C GLU A 119 -22.16 4.96 5.04
N LYS A 120 -21.44 6.04 4.72
CA LYS A 120 -21.80 7.39 5.16
C LYS A 120 -23.14 7.85 4.57
N GLU A 121 -23.39 7.58 3.30
CA GLU A 121 -24.65 7.92 2.66
C GLU A 121 -25.81 7.10 3.24
N ARG A 122 -25.61 5.82 3.51
CA ARG A 122 -26.60 4.98 4.19
C ARG A 122 -26.92 5.47 5.59
N MET A 123 -25.88 5.84 6.35
CA MET A 123 -26.06 6.41 7.69
C MET A 123 -26.85 7.73 7.63
N ARG A 124 -26.51 8.62 6.69
CA ARG A 124 -27.27 9.87 6.46
C ARG A 124 -28.73 9.60 6.14
N GLY A 125 -28.99 8.67 5.21
CA GLY A 125 -30.34 8.27 4.84
C GLY A 125 -31.15 7.69 6.01
N ASN A 126 -30.54 6.83 6.81
CA ASN A 126 -31.17 6.26 8.01
C ASN A 126 -31.46 7.32 9.08
N LEU A 127 -30.53 8.26 9.28
CA LEU A 127 -30.68 9.37 10.24
C LEU A 127 -31.81 10.31 9.81
N LEU A 128 -31.87 10.69 8.53
CA LEU A 128 -32.96 11.51 7.99
C LEU A 128 -34.32 10.80 8.11
N ARG A 129 -34.38 9.49 7.89
CA ARG A 129 -35.60 8.70 8.04
C ARG A 129 -36.06 8.63 9.49
N ALA A 130 -35.13 8.42 10.43
CA ALA A 130 -35.41 8.41 11.87
C ALA A 130 -35.92 9.77 12.35
N ILE A 131 -35.26 10.87 11.96
CA ILE A 131 -35.68 12.23 12.30
C ILE A 131 -37.04 12.54 11.70
N SER A 132 -37.28 12.16 10.45
CA SER A 132 -38.60 12.38 9.81
C SER A 132 -39.72 11.62 10.51
N HIS A 133 -39.45 10.40 10.96
CA HIS A 133 -40.41 9.61 11.73
C HIS A 133 -40.68 10.24 13.10
N ASP A 134 -39.64 10.65 13.83
CA ASP A 134 -39.77 11.25 15.15
C ASP A 134 -40.41 12.64 15.12
N LEU A 135 -40.25 13.39 14.03
CA LEU A 135 -40.92 14.66 13.84
C LEU A 135 -42.39 14.49 13.42
N ARG A 136 -42.75 13.42 12.75
CA ARG A 136 -44.14 13.17 12.31
C ARG A 136 -45.07 12.93 13.50
N THR A 137 -44.60 12.24 14.55
CA THR A 137 -45.41 11.91 15.73
C THR A 137 -45.91 13.14 16.51
N PRO A 138 -45.05 14.10 16.91
CA PRO A 138 -45.55 15.32 17.58
C PRO A 138 -46.33 16.26 16.65
N LEU A 139 -45.99 16.32 15.35
CA LEU A 139 -46.71 17.15 14.38
C LEU A 139 -48.14 16.66 14.18
N THR A 140 -48.38 15.37 14.13
CA THR A 140 -49.74 14.79 14.02
C THR A 140 -50.54 15.05 15.28
N SER A 141 -49.90 15.00 16.47
CA SER A 141 -50.55 15.33 17.74
C SER A 141 -50.94 16.80 17.81
N ILE A 142 -50.09 17.72 17.36
CA ILE A 142 -50.38 19.18 17.35
C ILE A 142 -51.49 19.51 16.35
N LEU A 143 -51.48 18.90 15.16
CA LEU A 143 -52.55 19.08 14.17
C LEU A 143 -53.88 18.51 14.64
N GLY A 144 -53.85 17.36 15.34
CA GLY A 144 -55.04 16.76 15.93
C GLY A 144 -55.66 17.61 17.02
N LEU A 145 -54.84 18.21 17.87
CA LEU A 145 -55.30 19.17 18.91
C LEU A 145 -55.81 20.47 18.32
N SER A 146 -55.26 20.97 17.23
CA SER A 146 -55.69 22.18 16.54
C SER A 146 -57.06 22.00 15.88
N LEU A 147 -57.37 20.83 15.38
CA LEU A 147 -58.67 20.50 14.77
C LEU A 147 -59.79 20.29 15.81
N ILE A 148 -59.45 19.93 17.04
CA ILE A 148 -60.44 19.78 18.14
C ILE A 148 -60.85 21.15 18.74
N HIS A 149 -60.02 22.17 18.57
CA HIS A 149 -60.26 23.52 19.12
C HIS A 149 -61.06 24.45 18.18
N ILE A 150 -61.41 23.97 16.99
CA ILE A 150 -62.33 24.67 16.08
C ILE A 150 -63.69 23.99 16.13
#